data_2de6679ec15e2334eed7870a93460dbc
#
_entry.id   2de6679ec15e2334eed7870a93460dbc
#
_cell.length_a   1.000
_cell.length_b   1.000
_cell.length_c   1.000
_cell.angle_alpha   90.00
_cell.angle_beta   90.00
_cell.angle_gamma   90.00
#
_symmetry.space_group_name_H-M   'P 1'
#
loop_
_entity.id
_entity.type
_entity.pdbx_description
1 polymer ?
#
loop_
_entity_poly.entity_id
_entity_poly.type
_entity_poly.pdbx_seq_one_letter_code
_entity_poly.pdbx_strand_id
1 'polypeptide(L)'
;ITLEFGMFTGSNWDVAQANSFTIIDKAIAKFEHAHPGVKVHYYSGIRKDDYSEWFSRKLLAGEEPDIFMVLGTDFNQFASMGVMKNLETFIEEDTDFEPEKYFTSAFVSGQYESVQYALPYETVPTLMFVNKTLLTQEGIDMPEENWTWEDFYEICKKVTRDTDGDGVPDQFGSYNYDWMDALCSNGGGVFNKKGTEAALTDSRVVEAVKYVRSINDLYGGEKLTQEDFNGGRVAFMPLTFAEYRTYKTYPYKIRKYANFQWDCVTMPAGEQGGNISQVDSLLMGISANTKEEKLAWEFLKLLTYDEESQMNIFYDSQGASVLKEVTESQQMEQVVQEDMEEGDTVINGKLLGRVIEGGHVEPQFKKYEQAMSLTDSEINKILEEDKDVDSNLKILQRTINEYLIQ
;
A
#
# COMPACT_ATOMS: atom_id res chain seq x y z
N ILE A 1 -16.35 9.27 31.40
CA ILE A 1 -15.29 9.72 30.48
C ILE A 1 -15.74 9.40 29.06
N THR A 2 -15.58 10.33 28.13
CA THR A 2 -15.83 10.12 26.71
C THR A 2 -14.55 10.32 25.95
N LEU A 3 -14.17 9.32 25.15
CA LEU A 3 -13.10 9.43 24.17
C LEU A 3 -13.71 9.78 22.81
N GLU A 4 -13.14 10.76 22.14
CA GLU A 4 -13.52 11.11 20.77
C GLU A 4 -12.58 10.41 19.78
N PHE A 5 -13.16 9.71 18.81
CA PHE A 5 -12.43 9.01 17.75
C PHE A 5 -12.72 9.61 16.38
N GLY A 6 -11.68 10.03 15.69
CA GLY A 6 -11.74 10.59 14.34
C GLY A 6 -11.50 9.54 13.28
N MET A 7 -12.47 9.35 12.39
CA MET A 7 -12.37 8.44 11.27
C MET A 7 -13.10 8.97 10.04
N PHE A 8 -12.71 8.48 8.86
CA PHE A 8 -13.46 8.71 7.63
C PHE A 8 -14.29 7.49 7.25
N THR A 9 -15.29 7.71 6.42
CA THR A 9 -16.17 6.67 5.88
C THR A 9 -15.59 6.13 4.57
N GLY A 10 -15.71 4.84 4.38
CA GLY A 10 -15.25 4.16 3.17
C GLY A 10 -13.87 3.52 3.33
N SER A 11 -13.33 3.02 2.22
CA SER A 11 -12.03 2.36 2.19
C SER A 11 -10.89 3.38 2.10
N ASN A 12 -9.81 3.13 2.82
CA ASN A 12 -8.55 3.86 2.63
C ASN A 12 -7.90 3.56 1.26
N TRP A 13 -8.26 2.43 0.66
CA TRP A 13 -7.61 1.86 -0.51
C TRP A 13 -8.32 2.18 -1.84
N ASP A 14 -9.29 3.10 -1.80
CA ASP A 14 -10.08 3.56 -2.95
C ASP A 14 -10.84 2.42 -3.66
N VAL A 15 -11.20 1.38 -2.91
CA VAL A 15 -12.03 0.27 -3.35
C VAL A 15 -13.39 0.28 -2.64
N ALA A 16 -14.36 -0.43 -3.21
CA ALA A 16 -15.68 -0.53 -2.59
C ALA A 16 -15.60 -1.27 -1.25
N GLN A 17 -16.21 -0.69 -0.22
CA GLN A 17 -16.29 -1.26 1.12
C GLN A 17 -17.73 -1.20 1.63
N ALA A 18 -18.26 -2.35 2.04
CA ALA A 18 -19.64 -2.45 2.49
C ALA A 18 -19.83 -2.08 3.98
N ASN A 19 -18.85 -2.38 4.86
CA ASN A 19 -19.02 -2.40 6.32
C ASN A 19 -17.93 -1.64 7.08
N SER A 20 -17.59 -0.41 6.66
CA SER A 20 -16.48 0.38 7.25
C SER A 20 -16.60 0.61 8.77
N PHE A 21 -17.81 0.62 9.32
CA PHE A 21 -18.05 0.89 10.74
C PHE A 21 -18.07 -0.38 11.61
N THR A 22 -18.31 -1.56 11.03
CA THR A 22 -18.51 -2.79 11.79
C THR A 22 -17.34 -3.13 12.70
N ILE A 23 -16.11 -2.99 12.23
CA ILE A 23 -14.89 -3.26 13.01
C ILE A 23 -14.80 -2.30 14.19
N ILE A 24 -15.05 -1.03 13.95
CA ILE A 24 -14.98 0.03 14.97
C ILE A 24 -16.09 -0.17 16.02
N ASP A 25 -17.32 -0.47 15.61
CA ASP A 25 -18.43 -0.72 16.53
C ASP A 25 -18.17 -1.94 17.42
N LYS A 26 -17.61 -3.02 16.87
CA LYS A 26 -17.20 -4.21 17.65
C LYS A 26 -16.10 -3.86 18.67
N ALA A 27 -15.09 -3.11 18.25
CA ALA A 27 -14.01 -2.68 19.13
C ALA A 27 -14.50 -1.75 20.24
N ILE A 28 -15.39 -0.79 19.93
CA ILE A 28 -16.00 0.11 20.92
C ILE A 28 -16.79 -0.69 21.96
N ALA A 29 -17.63 -1.63 21.51
CA ALA A 29 -18.42 -2.46 22.43
C ALA A 29 -17.52 -3.26 23.39
N LYS A 30 -16.44 -3.84 22.87
CA LYS A 30 -15.43 -4.57 23.67
C LYS A 30 -14.73 -3.65 24.66
N PHE A 31 -14.32 -2.46 24.22
CA PHE A 31 -13.64 -1.47 25.05
C PHE A 31 -14.51 -0.93 26.18
N GLU A 32 -15.73 -0.51 25.87
CA GLU A 32 -16.69 0.00 26.86
C GLU A 32 -17.09 -1.06 27.89
N HIS A 33 -17.16 -2.32 27.48
CA HIS A 33 -17.41 -3.44 28.42
C HIS A 33 -16.25 -3.64 29.40
N ALA A 34 -15.00 -3.50 28.93
CA ALA A 34 -13.80 -3.61 29.75
C ALA A 34 -13.57 -2.40 30.65
N HIS A 35 -14.12 -1.23 30.29
CA HIS A 35 -13.93 0.06 30.99
C HIS A 35 -15.28 0.68 31.43
N PRO A 36 -15.90 0.19 32.50
CA PRO A 36 -17.18 0.75 32.97
C PRO A 36 -17.10 2.24 33.24
N GLY A 37 -18.02 3.02 32.64
CA GLY A 37 -18.04 4.49 32.76
C GLY A 37 -17.24 5.24 31.68
N VAL A 38 -16.59 4.51 30.76
CA VAL A 38 -15.96 5.07 29.56
C VAL A 38 -16.91 4.87 28.37
N LYS A 39 -17.00 5.87 27.51
CA LYS A 39 -17.69 5.86 26.23
C LYS A 39 -16.73 6.26 25.13
N VAL A 40 -16.86 5.66 23.96
CA VAL A 40 -16.14 6.07 22.76
C VAL A 40 -17.15 6.58 21.74
N HIS A 41 -16.96 7.82 21.34
CA HIS A 41 -17.79 8.48 20.33
C HIS A 41 -16.97 8.71 19.06
N TYR A 42 -17.52 8.39 17.89
CA TYR A 42 -16.88 8.71 16.61
C TYR A 42 -17.81 9.49 15.69
N TYR A 43 -17.21 10.29 14.84
CA TYR A 43 -17.94 11.05 13.83
C TYR A 43 -18.16 10.18 12.59
N SER A 44 -19.40 10.07 12.12
CA SER A 44 -19.79 9.31 10.94
C SER A 44 -20.02 10.20 9.72
N GLY A 45 -19.89 9.63 8.53
CA GLY A 45 -20.27 10.29 7.29
C GLY A 45 -19.23 11.26 6.70
N ILE A 46 -18.04 11.34 7.27
CA ILE A 46 -16.95 12.15 6.71
C ILE A 46 -16.27 11.33 5.62
N ARG A 47 -16.32 11.79 4.37
CA ARG A 47 -15.64 11.13 3.26
C ARG A 47 -14.12 11.25 3.40
N LYS A 48 -13.37 10.28 2.89
CA LYS A 48 -11.90 10.29 2.87
C LYS A 48 -11.36 11.60 2.26
N ASP A 49 -11.91 12.03 1.13
CA ASP A 49 -11.48 13.25 0.43
C ASP A 49 -11.68 14.53 1.25
N ASP A 50 -12.65 14.54 2.14
CA ASP A 50 -12.99 15.69 2.99
C ASP A 50 -12.33 15.61 4.38
N TYR A 51 -11.67 14.48 4.69
CA TYR A 51 -11.21 14.17 6.04
C TYR A 51 -10.07 15.08 6.51
N SER A 52 -9.07 15.35 5.67
CA SER A 52 -7.96 16.26 6.01
C SER A 52 -8.45 17.67 6.33
N GLU A 53 -9.41 18.19 5.57
CA GLU A 53 -10.00 19.51 5.83
C GLU A 53 -10.84 19.50 7.12
N TRP A 54 -11.66 18.47 7.31
CA TRP A 54 -12.46 18.31 8.53
C TRP A 54 -11.56 18.25 9.77
N PHE A 55 -10.49 17.45 9.73
CA PHE A 55 -9.56 17.30 10.85
C PHE A 55 -8.82 18.62 11.14
N SER A 56 -8.36 19.30 10.10
CA SER A 56 -7.69 20.60 10.22
C SER A 56 -8.59 21.65 10.87
N ARG A 57 -9.89 21.69 10.53
CA ARG A 57 -10.87 22.58 11.19
C ARG A 57 -11.04 22.24 12.68
N LYS A 58 -11.09 20.94 13.02
CA LYS A 58 -11.17 20.49 14.42
C LYS A 58 -9.92 20.90 15.20
N LEU A 59 -8.76 20.71 14.62
CA LEU A 59 -7.47 21.09 15.21
C LEU A 59 -7.39 22.61 15.47
N LEU A 60 -7.79 23.44 14.50
CA LEU A 60 -7.80 24.90 14.65
C LEU A 60 -8.79 25.38 15.73
N ALA A 61 -9.87 24.64 15.95
CA ALA A 61 -10.85 24.93 16.99
C ALA A 61 -10.43 24.40 18.38
N GLY A 62 -9.36 23.60 18.48
CA GLY A 62 -8.98 22.89 19.72
C GLY A 62 -9.99 21.81 20.11
N GLU A 63 -10.65 21.22 19.12
CA GLU A 63 -11.68 20.18 19.24
C GLU A 63 -11.27 18.88 18.53
N GLU A 64 -9.97 18.69 18.29
CA GLU A 64 -9.47 17.47 17.65
C GLU A 64 -9.79 16.23 18.49
N PRO A 65 -10.11 15.09 17.84
CA PRO A 65 -10.36 13.83 18.53
C PRO A 65 -9.16 13.35 19.35
N ASP A 66 -9.41 12.57 20.40
CA ASP A 66 -8.37 11.97 21.25
C ASP A 66 -7.53 10.94 20.48
N ILE A 67 -8.20 10.14 19.64
CA ILE A 67 -7.57 9.15 18.74
C ILE A 67 -8.13 9.39 17.34
N PHE A 68 -7.31 9.20 16.33
CA PHE A 68 -7.77 9.47 14.96
C PHE A 68 -6.98 8.68 13.91
N MET A 69 -7.66 8.39 12.80
CA MET A 69 -7.03 7.90 11.58
C MET A 69 -6.15 9.00 10.98
N VAL A 70 -4.99 8.62 10.45
CA VAL A 70 -4.04 9.55 9.82
C VAL A 70 -3.87 9.15 8.37
N LEU A 71 -4.24 10.02 7.45
CA LEU A 71 -3.95 9.81 6.04
C LEU A 71 -2.44 9.92 5.78
N GLY A 72 -1.91 9.10 4.86
CA GLY A 72 -0.50 9.12 4.51
C GLY A 72 0.00 10.52 4.12
N THR A 73 -0.81 11.26 3.38
CA THR A 73 -0.52 12.66 2.98
C THR A 73 -0.42 13.65 4.13
N ASP A 74 -1.05 13.36 5.28
CA ASP A 74 -1.08 14.24 6.45
C ASP A 74 -0.04 13.86 7.52
N PHE A 75 0.42 12.61 7.50
CA PHE A 75 1.25 12.05 8.57
C PHE A 75 2.50 12.88 8.88
N ASN A 76 3.28 13.19 7.86
CA ASN A 76 4.52 13.96 8.02
C ASN A 76 4.27 15.36 8.56
N GLN A 77 3.21 16.01 8.09
CA GLN A 77 2.84 17.33 8.57
C GLN A 77 2.41 17.28 10.03
N PHE A 78 1.52 16.35 10.39
CA PHE A 78 0.99 16.23 11.76
C PHE A 78 2.09 15.87 12.76
N ALA A 79 3.00 14.95 12.41
CA ALA A 79 4.15 14.61 13.23
C ALA A 79 5.08 15.82 13.42
N SER A 80 5.42 16.53 12.35
CA SER A 80 6.33 17.69 12.40
C SER A 80 5.76 18.89 13.18
N MET A 81 4.43 19.03 13.21
CA MET A 81 3.73 20.12 13.93
C MET A 81 3.42 19.77 15.38
N GLY A 82 3.70 18.55 15.83
CA GLY A 82 3.39 18.11 17.19
C GLY A 82 1.89 17.90 17.44
N VAL A 83 1.12 17.58 16.41
CA VAL A 83 -0.32 17.24 16.50
C VAL A 83 -0.51 15.89 17.16
N MET A 84 0.40 14.96 16.88
CA MET A 84 0.38 13.61 17.43
C MET A 84 1.32 13.45 18.61
N LYS A 85 0.91 12.60 19.53
CA LYS A 85 1.74 12.23 20.69
C LYS A 85 2.87 11.30 20.25
N ASN A 86 4.06 11.51 20.82
CA ASN A 86 5.15 10.55 20.76
C ASN A 86 4.73 9.29 21.55
N LEU A 87 4.75 8.13 20.90
CA LEU A 87 4.29 6.87 21.49
C LEU A 87 5.40 6.06 22.18
N GLU A 88 6.66 6.49 22.09
CA GLU A 88 7.81 5.71 22.61
C GLU A 88 7.67 5.40 24.11
N THR A 89 7.22 6.37 24.92
CA THR A 89 7.02 6.16 26.36
C THR A 89 5.93 5.12 26.63
N PHE A 90 4.82 5.13 25.88
CA PHE A 90 3.78 4.12 26.02
C PHE A 90 4.27 2.73 25.65
N ILE A 91 5.06 2.64 24.57
CA ILE A 91 5.65 1.38 24.09
C ILE A 91 6.63 0.82 25.13
N GLU A 92 7.47 1.68 25.73
CA GLU A 92 8.47 1.26 26.74
C GLU A 92 7.83 0.85 28.07
N GLU A 93 6.75 1.52 28.49
CA GLU A 93 6.09 1.27 29.77
C GLU A 93 5.09 0.10 29.71
N ASP A 94 4.58 -0.25 28.54
CA ASP A 94 3.59 -1.30 28.37
C ASP A 94 4.26 -2.66 28.15
N THR A 95 4.41 -3.42 29.22
CA THR A 95 5.09 -4.73 29.20
C THR A 95 4.35 -5.81 28.38
N ASP A 96 3.08 -5.57 28.04
CA ASP A 96 2.27 -6.50 27.25
C ASP A 96 2.25 -6.13 25.75
N PHE A 97 2.98 -5.08 25.37
CA PHE A 97 3.09 -4.61 24.00
C PHE A 97 4.45 -5.00 23.39
N GLU A 98 4.39 -5.85 22.39
CA GLU A 98 5.56 -6.40 21.67
C GLU A 98 5.53 -5.89 20.20
N PRO A 99 6.31 -4.83 19.86
CA PRO A 99 6.33 -4.28 18.50
C PRO A 99 6.66 -5.31 17.39
N GLU A 100 7.40 -6.36 17.73
CA GLU A 100 7.81 -7.43 16.83
C GLU A 100 6.65 -8.28 16.32
N LYS A 101 5.47 -8.23 16.94
CA LYS A 101 4.25 -8.87 16.45
C LYS A 101 3.68 -8.21 15.20
N TYR A 102 3.97 -6.92 15.02
CA TYR A 102 3.66 -6.22 13.76
C TYR A 102 4.61 -6.66 12.65
N PHE A 103 4.13 -6.58 11.42
CA PHE A 103 5.04 -6.52 10.28
C PHE A 103 5.94 -5.30 10.38
N THR A 104 7.24 -5.51 10.16
CA THR A 104 8.23 -4.43 10.29
C THR A 104 7.91 -3.25 9.37
N SER A 105 7.55 -3.52 8.11
CA SER A 105 7.17 -2.48 7.15
C SER A 105 5.97 -1.65 7.61
N ALA A 106 4.95 -2.30 8.16
CA ALA A 106 3.76 -1.63 8.68
C ALA A 106 4.08 -0.78 9.91
N PHE A 107 4.84 -1.33 10.86
CA PHE A 107 5.21 -0.60 12.09
C PHE A 107 6.06 0.64 11.80
N VAL A 108 7.07 0.49 10.95
CA VAL A 108 7.98 1.59 10.57
C VAL A 108 7.25 2.71 9.82
N SER A 109 6.14 2.42 9.12
CA SER A 109 5.35 3.46 8.44
C SER A 109 4.77 4.52 9.39
N GLY A 110 4.62 4.19 10.68
CA GLY A 110 4.19 5.12 11.73
C GLY A 110 5.33 5.91 12.40
N GLN A 111 6.56 5.84 11.88
CA GLN A 111 7.71 6.57 12.38
C GLN A 111 7.96 7.85 11.58
N TYR A 112 8.21 8.93 12.29
CA TYR A 112 8.71 10.18 11.74
C TYR A 112 10.06 10.49 12.40
N GLU A 113 11.12 10.66 11.58
CA GLU A 113 12.50 10.85 12.09
C GLU A 113 12.92 9.77 13.12
N SER A 114 12.52 8.51 12.86
CA SER A 114 12.79 7.33 13.69
C SER A 114 12.09 7.32 15.07
N VAL A 115 11.06 8.14 15.28
CA VAL A 115 10.22 8.17 16.48
C VAL A 115 8.81 7.70 16.11
N GLN A 116 8.24 6.79 16.91
CA GLN A 116 6.88 6.28 16.68
C GLN A 116 5.83 7.30 17.09
N TYR A 117 5.04 7.79 16.12
CA TYR A 117 3.93 8.72 16.33
C TYR A 117 2.56 8.11 16.07
N ALA A 118 2.49 7.04 15.29
CA ALA A 118 1.25 6.35 14.99
C ALA A 118 1.46 4.85 14.94
N LEU A 119 0.40 4.07 15.17
CA LEU A 119 0.41 2.63 14.97
C LEU A 119 -0.35 2.27 13.68
N PRO A 120 0.12 1.25 12.93
CA PRO A 120 -0.57 0.79 11.75
C PRO A 120 -1.82 0.01 12.14
N TYR A 121 -2.91 0.24 11.42
CA TYR A 121 -4.21 -0.41 11.64
C TYR A 121 -4.50 -1.47 10.59
N GLU A 122 -4.25 -1.15 9.33
CA GLU A 122 -4.49 -1.99 8.16
C GLU A 122 -3.37 -1.77 7.16
N THR A 123 -2.96 -2.81 6.44
CA THR A 123 -1.85 -2.72 5.48
C THR A 123 -2.19 -3.42 4.17
N VAL A 124 -1.58 -2.96 3.07
CA VAL A 124 -1.71 -3.56 1.75
C VAL A 124 -0.37 -3.60 1.03
N PRO A 125 0.10 -4.77 0.61
CA PRO A 125 1.19 -4.89 -0.33
C PRO A 125 0.68 -4.80 -1.77
N THR A 126 1.55 -4.44 -2.70
CA THR A 126 1.32 -4.58 -4.13
C THR A 126 1.71 -6.00 -4.57
N LEU A 127 0.86 -6.62 -5.40
CA LEU A 127 1.05 -7.95 -5.96
C LEU A 127 0.99 -7.86 -7.49
N MET A 128 1.62 -8.80 -8.19
CA MET A 128 1.49 -8.91 -9.64
C MET A 128 0.34 -9.83 -9.99
N PHE A 129 -0.72 -9.27 -10.58
CA PHE A 129 -1.80 -10.07 -11.15
C PHE A 129 -1.37 -10.64 -12.49
N VAL A 130 -1.77 -11.89 -12.71
CA VAL A 130 -1.40 -12.68 -13.88
C VAL A 130 -2.65 -13.22 -14.57
N ASN A 131 -2.80 -12.94 -15.85
CA ASN A 131 -3.80 -13.58 -16.70
C ASN A 131 -3.32 -14.99 -17.07
N LYS A 132 -3.74 -15.99 -16.30
CA LYS A 132 -3.37 -17.41 -16.48
C LYS A 132 -3.81 -17.95 -17.84
N THR A 133 -4.99 -17.57 -18.27
CA THR A 133 -5.54 -18.01 -19.56
C THR A 133 -4.63 -17.57 -20.70
N LEU A 134 -4.20 -16.31 -20.70
CA LEU A 134 -3.33 -15.77 -21.72
C LEU A 134 -1.96 -16.46 -21.73
N LEU A 135 -1.33 -16.65 -20.55
CA LEU A 135 -0.07 -17.37 -20.46
C LEU A 135 -0.18 -18.81 -20.97
N THR A 136 -1.26 -19.51 -20.63
CA THR A 136 -1.51 -20.87 -21.11
C THR A 136 -1.68 -20.91 -22.62
N GLN A 137 -2.42 -19.96 -23.21
CA GLN A 137 -2.60 -19.83 -24.67
C GLN A 137 -1.25 -19.61 -25.40
N GLU A 138 -0.34 -18.87 -24.78
CA GLU A 138 0.99 -18.60 -25.31
C GLU A 138 2.02 -19.71 -24.97
N GLY A 139 1.61 -20.77 -24.27
CA GLY A 139 2.49 -21.84 -23.84
C GLY A 139 3.57 -21.38 -22.85
N ILE A 140 3.18 -20.48 -21.94
CA ILE A 140 4.04 -19.91 -20.90
C ILE A 140 3.56 -20.43 -19.54
N ASP A 141 4.47 -20.95 -18.74
CA ASP A 141 4.19 -21.34 -17.36
C ASP A 141 3.99 -20.12 -16.46
N MET A 142 3.26 -20.30 -15.36
CA MET A 142 3.14 -19.28 -14.33
C MET A 142 4.52 -18.94 -13.74
N PRO A 143 4.81 -17.65 -13.52
CA PRO A 143 6.06 -17.28 -12.84
C PRO A 143 6.17 -17.91 -11.45
N GLU A 144 7.38 -18.32 -11.09
CA GLU A 144 7.68 -18.76 -9.72
C GLU A 144 7.81 -17.55 -8.77
N GLU A 145 7.75 -17.79 -7.46
CA GLU A 145 7.81 -16.72 -6.45
C GLU A 145 9.12 -15.88 -6.51
N ASN A 146 10.19 -16.47 -7.02
CA ASN A 146 11.52 -15.86 -7.10
C ASN A 146 11.91 -15.39 -8.50
N TRP A 147 10.93 -15.19 -9.38
CA TRP A 147 11.18 -14.72 -10.74
C TRP A 147 11.85 -13.33 -10.79
N THR A 148 12.48 -13.02 -11.92
CA THR A 148 13.35 -11.88 -12.11
C THR A 148 12.82 -10.91 -13.16
N TRP A 149 13.45 -9.73 -13.25
CA TRP A 149 13.23 -8.78 -14.34
C TRP A 149 13.47 -9.39 -15.72
N GLU A 150 14.47 -10.27 -15.85
CA GLU A 150 14.73 -10.97 -17.11
C GLU A 150 13.56 -11.87 -17.48
N ASP A 151 13.06 -12.66 -16.53
CA ASP A 151 11.88 -13.51 -16.74
C ASP A 151 10.66 -12.67 -17.15
N PHE A 152 10.41 -11.57 -16.45
CA PHE A 152 9.29 -10.67 -16.74
C PHE A 152 9.43 -10.04 -18.13
N TYR A 153 10.59 -9.53 -18.49
CA TYR A 153 10.84 -8.95 -19.80
C TYR A 153 10.63 -9.98 -20.94
N GLU A 154 11.19 -11.18 -20.82
CA GLU A 154 11.06 -12.22 -21.84
C GLU A 154 9.62 -12.70 -22.00
N ILE A 155 8.85 -12.80 -20.89
CA ILE A 155 7.43 -13.12 -20.97
C ILE A 155 6.67 -11.98 -21.65
N CYS A 156 6.88 -10.73 -21.25
CA CYS A 156 6.24 -9.56 -21.87
C CYS A 156 6.52 -9.48 -23.38
N LYS A 157 7.77 -9.71 -23.77
CA LYS A 157 8.19 -9.73 -25.17
C LYS A 157 7.50 -10.86 -25.97
N LYS A 158 7.39 -12.05 -25.39
CA LYS A 158 6.75 -13.20 -26.03
C LYS A 158 5.25 -13.01 -26.18
N VAL A 159 4.59 -12.42 -25.18
CA VAL A 159 3.14 -12.18 -25.17
C VAL A 159 2.74 -11.03 -26.09
N THR A 160 3.56 -9.99 -26.18
CA THR A 160 3.24 -8.79 -26.98
C THR A 160 3.31 -9.09 -28.45
N ARG A 161 2.17 -9.05 -29.12
CA ARG A 161 2.07 -9.34 -30.56
C ARG A 161 0.79 -8.79 -31.18
N ASP A 162 0.81 -8.71 -32.51
CA ASP A 162 -0.33 -8.48 -33.37
C ASP A 162 -1.02 -9.85 -33.61
N THR A 163 -2.25 -10.02 -33.13
CA THR A 163 -3.01 -11.28 -33.25
C THR A 163 -3.96 -11.29 -34.43
N ASP A 164 -4.34 -10.12 -34.97
CA ASP A 164 -5.25 -9.98 -36.11
C ASP A 164 -4.55 -9.68 -37.46
N GLY A 165 -3.26 -9.35 -37.42
CA GLY A 165 -2.43 -9.19 -38.62
C GLY A 165 -2.50 -7.81 -39.26
N ASP A 166 -2.96 -6.80 -38.54
CA ASP A 166 -3.08 -5.43 -39.04
C ASP A 166 -1.76 -4.63 -38.96
N GLY A 167 -0.75 -5.18 -38.31
CA GLY A 167 0.58 -4.57 -38.13
C GLY A 167 0.75 -3.80 -36.83
N VAL A 168 -0.27 -3.75 -35.98
CA VAL A 168 -0.26 -3.10 -34.68
C VAL A 168 -0.45 -4.14 -33.56
N PRO A 169 0.35 -4.14 -32.50
CA PRO A 169 0.10 -5.05 -31.37
C PRO A 169 -1.28 -4.82 -30.75
N ASP A 170 -1.98 -5.91 -30.48
CA ASP A 170 -3.29 -5.93 -29.82
C ASP A 170 -3.33 -6.82 -28.58
N GLN A 171 -2.20 -7.46 -28.27
CA GLN A 171 -1.94 -8.25 -27.06
C GLN A 171 -0.63 -7.80 -26.45
N PHE A 172 -0.56 -7.68 -25.11
CA PHE A 172 0.52 -6.98 -24.41
C PHE A 172 0.98 -7.72 -23.15
N GLY A 173 2.25 -7.52 -22.78
CA GLY A 173 2.84 -8.16 -21.62
C GLY A 173 2.34 -7.60 -20.30
N SER A 174 2.34 -6.30 -20.12
CA SER A 174 1.92 -5.69 -18.84
C SER A 174 1.23 -4.34 -19.01
N TYR A 175 0.42 -4.01 -18.03
CA TYR A 175 -0.18 -2.69 -17.84
C TYR A 175 0.16 -2.17 -16.45
N ASN A 176 0.42 -0.88 -16.36
CA ASN A 176 0.61 -0.14 -15.09
C ASN A 176 1.79 -0.61 -14.21
N TYR A 177 2.80 -1.25 -14.82
CA TYR A 177 4.06 -1.51 -14.13
C TYR A 177 4.92 -0.26 -14.20
N ASP A 178 5.11 0.41 -13.07
CA ASP A 178 5.74 1.71 -13.00
C ASP A 178 7.18 1.69 -12.45
N TRP A 179 7.80 2.87 -12.43
CA TRP A 179 9.19 3.00 -12.00
C TRP A 179 9.37 2.77 -10.48
N MET A 180 8.35 3.01 -9.65
CA MET A 180 8.39 2.70 -8.22
C MET A 180 8.33 1.19 -7.98
N ASP A 181 7.49 0.45 -8.71
CA ASP A 181 7.46 -1.01 -8.67
C ASP A 181 8.84 -1.58 -9.00
N ALA A 182 9.46 -1.06 -10.07
CA ALA A 182 10.81 -1.46 -10.46
C ALA A 182 11.85 -1.07 -9.40
N LEU A 183 11.78 0.16 -8.86
CA LEU A 183 12.74 0.63 -7.85
C LEU A 183 12.69 -0.21 -6.57
N CYS A 184 11.49 -0.48 -6.05
CA CYS A 184 11.32 -1.30 -4.85
C CYS A 184 11.93 -2.70 -5.05
N SER A 185 11.63 -3.35 -6.15
CA SER A 185 12.18 -4.68 -6.46
C SER A 185 13.66 -4.67 -6.81
N ASN A 186 14.25 -3.52 -7.17
CA ASN A 186 15.69 -3.35 -7.34
C ASN A 186 16.42 -2.95 -6.06
N GLY A 187 15.73 -2.90 -4.92
CA GLY A 187 16.30 -2.61 -3.61
C GLY A 187 16.73 -1.15 -3.41
N GLY A 188 16.20 -0.24 -4.21
CA GLY A 188 16.49 1.19 -4.14
C GLY A 188 15.48 1.97 -3.31
N GLY A 189 15.78 3.24 -3.10
CA GLY A 189 14.91 4.24 -2.48
C GLY A 189 15.14 5.60 -3.12
N VAL A 190 14.18 6.50 -2.99
CA VAL A 190 14.22 7.83 -3.62
C VAL A 190 15.03 8.81 -2.79
N PHE A 191 14.99 8.70 -1.47
CA PHE A 191 15.62 9.61 -0.53
C PHE A 191 16.50 8.88 0.48
N ASN A 192 17.45 9.60 1.06
CA ASN A 192 18.15 9.10 2.24
C ASN A 192 17.20 9.06 3.47
N LYS A 193 17.56 8.30 4.49
CA LYS A 193 16.72 8.11 5.69
C LYS A 193 16.32 9.41 6.41
N LYS A 194 17.14 10.46 6.29
CA LYS A 194 16.89 11.75 6.93
C LYS A 194 16.06 12.71 6.07
N GLY A 195 15.77 12.35 4.83
CA GLY A 195 15.09 13.25 3.90
C GLY A 195 15.86 14.53 3.56
N THR A 196 17.17 14.48 3.61
CA THR A 196 18.05 15.63 3.31
C THR A 196 18.62 15.59 1.91
N GLU A 197 18.61 14.44 1.27
CA GLU A 197 19.14 14.23 -0.07
C GLU A 197 18.31 13.20 -0.84
N ALA A 198 18.11 13.47 -2.13
CA ALA A 198 17.57 12.50 -3.07
C ALA A 198 18.69 11.56 -3.57
N ALA A 199 18.32 10.32 -3.85
CA ALA A 199 19.22 9.27 -4.34
C ALA A 199 18.97 8.91 -5.82
N LEU A 200 18.54 9.86 -6.63
CA LEU A 200 18.08 9.63 -8.02
C LEU A 200 19.21 9.25 -9.00
N THR A 201 20.46 9.46 -8.64
CA THR A 201 21.64 9.02 -9.42
C THR A 201 22.21 7.70 -8.91
N ASP A 202 21.62 7.09 -7.90
CA ASP A 202 21.95 5.72 -7.50
C ASP A 202 21.66 4.75 -8.66
N SER A 203 22.55 3.78 -8.87
CA SER A 203 22.41 2.81 -9.97
C SER A 203 21.07 2.07 -9.95
N ARG A 204 20.55 1.78 -8.77
CA ARG A 204 19.27 1.08 -8.59
C ARG A 204 18.08 1.89 -9.14
N VAL A 205 18.11 3.23 -8.97
CA VAL A 205 17.09 4.13 -9.52
C VAL A 205 17.24 4.23 -11.04
N VAL A 206 18.46 4.49 -11.52
CA VAL A 206 18.73 4.60 -12.96
C VAL A 206 18.32 3.33 -13.71
N GLU A 207 18.69 2.16 -13.19
CA GLU A 207 18.32 0.86 -13.74
C GLU A 207 16.83 0.64 -13.75
N ALA A 208 16.11 0.99 -12.66
CA ALA A 208 14.66 0.85 -12.56
C ALA A 208 13.94 1.68 -13.64
N VAL A 209 14.32 2.95 -13.82
CA VAL A 209 13.73 3.82 -14.85
C VAL A 209 14.02 3.29 -16.26
N LYS A 210 15.27 2.88 -16.52
CA LYS A 210 15.66 2.28 -17.81
C LYS A 210 14.93 0.96 -18.07
N TYR A 211 14.71 0.16 -17.03
CA TYR A 211 13.99 -1.10 -17.15
C TYR A 211 12.54 -0.90 -17.53
N VAL A 212 11.82 0.02 -16.85
CA VAL A 212 10.43 0.36 -17.22
C VAL A 212 10.34 0.88 -18.65
N ARG A 213 11.30 1.70 -19.10
CA ARG A 213 11.36 2.13 -20.50
C ARG A 213 11.46 0.92 -21.43
N SER A 214 12.35 -0.03 -21.13
CA SER A 214 12.53 -1.23 -21.97
C SER A 214 11.26 -2.08 -22.09
N ILE A 215 10.47 -2.15 -21.01
CA ILE A 215 9.15 -2.81 -21.02
C ILE A 215 8.17 -2.03 -21.90
N ASN A 216 8.08 -0.72 -21.74
CA ASN A 216 7.18 0.15 -22.51
C ASN A 216 7.51 0.15 -24.01
N ASP A 217 8.79 0.06 -24.36
CA ASP A 217 9.25 0.00 -25.75
C ASP A 217 8.74 -1.25 -26.48
N LEU A 218 8.45 -2.33 -25.75
CA LEU A 218 7.84 -3.54 -26.32
C LEU A 218 6.45 -3.28 -26.92
N TYR A 219 5.74 -2.26 -26.45
CA TYR A 219 4.34 -2.00 -26.77
C TYR A 219 4.14 -1.05 -27.97
N GLY A 220 5.23 -0.63 -28.62
CA GLY A 220 5.18 0.14 -29.86
C GLY A 220 4.51 1.53 -29.74
N GLY A 221 4.50 2.10 -28.51
CA GLY A 221 3.86 3.41 -28.24
C GLY A 221 2.36 3.33 -27.96
N GLU A 222 1.77 2.15 -27.91
CA GLU A 222 0.38 1.96 -27.53
C GLU A 222 0.14 2.38 -26.07
N LYS A 223 -0.97 3.11 -25.85
CA LYS A 223 -1.42 3.50 -24.52
C LYS A 223 -2.45 2.51 -24.02
N LEU A 224 -2.03 1.68 -23.07
CA LEU A 224 -2.88 0.67 -22.46
C LEU A 224 -3.76 1.26 -21.36
N THR A 225 -4.88 0.59 -21.10
CA THR A 225 -5.82 0.91 -20.04
C THR A 225 -6.11 -0.33 -19.19
N GLN A 226 -6.74 -0.13 -18.05
CA GLN A 226 -7.19 -1.25 -17.21
C GLN A 226 -8.20 -2.14 -17.96
N GLU A 227 -8.98 -1.58 -18.87
CA GLU A 227 -9.92 -2.35 -19.72
C GLU A 227 -9.20 -3.32 -20.65
N ASP A 228 -7.97 -3.03 -21.06
CA ASP A 228 -7.17 -3.96 -21.85
C ASP A 228 -6.81 -5.21 -21.04
N PHE A 229 -6.46 -5.06 -19.76
CA PHE A 229 -6.26 -6.19 -18.85
C PHE A 229 -7.58 -6.93 -18.57
N ASN A 230 -8.64 -6.21 -18.21
CA ASN A 230 -9.95 -6.79 -17.92
C ASN A 230 -10.53 -7.53 -19.16
N GLY A 231 -10.22 -7.06 -20.34
CA GLY A 231 -10.60 -7.70 -21.61
C GLY A 231 -9.76 -8.92 -21.98
N GLY A 232 -8.77 -9.28 -21.17
CA GLY A 232 -7.93 -10.47 -21.39
C GLY A 232 -6.78 -10.29 -22.37
N ARG A 233 -6.46 -9.06 -22.77
CA ARG A 233 -5.40 -8.75 -23.74
C ARG A 233 -4.03 -8.47 -23.13
N VAL A 234 -3.94 -8.44 -21.80
CA VAL A 234 -2.71 -8.14 -21.05
C VAL A 234 -2.40 -9.26 -20.09
N ALA A 235 -1.12 -9.67 -20.02
CA ALA A 235 -0.69 -10.78 -19.17
C ALA A 235 -0.53 -10.38 -17.69
N PHE A 236 0.01 -9.20 -17.40
CA PHE A 236 0.35 -8.77 -16.04
C PHE A 236 -0.17 -7.38 -15.72
N MET A 237 -0.60 -7.20 -14.46
CA MET A 237 -0.97 -5.89 -13.92
C MET A 237 -0.69 -5.84 -12.42
N PRO A 238 0.15 -4.91 -11.93
CA PRO A 238 0.31 -4.68 -10.50
C PRO A 238 -1.00 -4.20 -9.88
N LEU A 239 -1.44 -4.83 -8.80
CA LEU A 239 -2.59 -4.44 -8.01
C LEU A 239 -2.29 -4.59 -6.53
N THR A 240 -2.90 -3.77 -5.69
CA THR A 240 -2.84 -3.91 -4.25
C THR A 240 -3.64 -5.12 -3.76
N PHE A 241 -3.31 -5.60 -2.57
CA PHE A 241 -4.09 -6.67 -1.92
C PHE A 241 -5.56 -6.27 -1.71
N ALA A 242 -5.86 -5.00 -1.50
CA ALA A 242 -7.24 -4.51 -1.40
C ALA A 242 -7.98 -4.65 -2.72
N GLU A 243 -7.35 -4.30 -3.83
CA GLU A 243 -7.91 -4.51 -5.18
C GLU A 243 -8.08 -5.99 -5.47
N TYR A 244 -7.14 -6.85 -5.08
CA TYR A 244 -7.26 -8.32 -5.18
C TYR A 244 -8.53 -8.81 -4.49
N ARG A 245 -8.80 -8.38 -3.26
CA ARG A 245 -10.01 -8.76 -2.52
C ARG A 245 -11.28 -8.27 -3.20
N THR A 246 -11.28 -7.05 -3.70
CA THR A 246 -12.41 -6.45 -4.41
C THR A 246 -12.66 -7.14 -5.75
N TYR A 247 -11.62 -7.55 -6.45
CA TYR A 247 -11.73 -8.33 -7.68
C TYR A 247 -12.53 -9.62 -7.50
N LYS A 248 -12.46 -10.22 -6.31
CA LYS A 248 -13.10 -11.51 -6.00
C LYS A 248 -14.50 -11.38 -5.41
N THR A 249 -14.73 -10.40 -4.56
CA THR A 249 -15.88 -10.38 -3.66
C THR A 249 -17.01 -9.45 -4.04
N TYR A 250 -16.76 -8.45 -4.84
CA TYR A 250 -17.78 -7.44 -5.14
C TYR A 250 -18.87 -7.98 -6.08
N PRO A 251 -20.17 -7.61 -5.88
CA PRO A 251 -21.26 -8.10 -6.74
C PRO A 251 -21.11 -7.74 -8.21
N TYR A 252 -20.30 -6.72 -8.51
CA TYR A 252 -19.87 -6.39 -9.87
C TYR A 252 -18.47 -6.95 -10.14
N LYS A 253 -18.26 -8.21 -9.81
CA LYS A 253 -16.97 -8.89 -10.05
C LYS A 253 -16.47 -8.56 -11.43
N ILE A 254 -15.26 -8.02 -11.52
CA ILE A 254 -14.60 -7.80 -12.82
C ILE A 254 -14.54 -9.12 -13.58
N ARG A 255 -14.33 -10.22 -12.88
CA ARG A 255 -14.39 -11.57 -13.43
C ARG A 255 -15.74 -11.91 -14.10
N LYS A 256 -16.84 -11.30 -13.70
CA LYS A 256 -18.12 -11.46 -14.39
C LYS A 256 -18.06 -10.95 -15.84
N TYR A 257 -17.15 -10.02 -16.10
CA TYR A 257 -16.91 -9.43 -17.40
C TYR A 257 -15.61 -9.90 -18.07
N ALA A 258 -14.72 -10.55 -17.31
CA ALA A 258 -13.46 -11.09 -17.79
C ALA A 258 -13.59 -12.60 -18.04
N ASN A 259 -13.42 -13.03 -19.27
CA ASN A 259 -13.48 -14.44 -19.68
C ASN A 259 -12.13 -15.15 -19.48
N PHE A 260 -11.38 -14.83 -18.42
CA PHE A 260 -10.08 -15.44 -18.17
C PHE A 260 -9.87 -15.80 -16.69
N GLN A 261 -9.06 -16.80 -16.46
CA GLN A 261 -8.56 -17.16 -15.12
C GLN A 261 -7.35 -16.30 -14.79
N TRP A 262 -7.22 -15.91 -13.53
CA TRP A 262 -6.15 -15.09 -13.04
C TRP A 262 -5.64 -15.57 -11.68
N ASP A 263 -4.44 -15.16 -11.32
CA ASP A 263 -3.76 -15.44 -10.06
C ASP A 263 -2.87 -14.26 -9.68
N CYS A 264 -2.22 -14.34 -8.52
CA CYS A 264 -1.25 -13.38 -8.05
C CYS A 264 0.10 -14.04 -7.83
N VAL A 265 1.16 -13.31 -8.14
CA VAL A 265 2.53 -13.67 -7.80
C VAL A 265 3.25 -12.47 -7.18
N THR A 266 4.44 -12.69 -6.65
CA THR A 266 5.34 -11.61 -6.19
C THR A 266 5.71 -10.67 -7.32
N MET A 267 6.21 -9.48 -7.00
CA MET A 267 6.84 -8.60 -7.99
C MET A 267 8.16 -9.22 -8.49
N PRO A 268 8.53 -9.04 -9.77
CA PRO A 268 9.76 -9.59 -10.31
C PRO A 268 10.99 -8.89 -9.71
N ALA A 269 11.99 -9.65 -9.28
CA ALA A 269 13.20 -9.14 -8.64
C ALA A 269 14.10 -8.40 -9.64
N GLY A 270 14.55 -7.21 -9.28
CA GLY A 270 15.60 -6.48 -9.98
C GLY A 270 16.99 -7.07 -9.71
N GLU A 271 17.98 -6.65 -10.47
CA GLU A 271 19.35 -7.20 -10.40
C GLU A 271 20.05 -6.97 -9.06
N GLN A 272 19.73 -5.86 -8.37
CA GLN A 272 20.33 -5.45 -7.10
C GLN A 272 19.40 -5.68 -5.90
N GLY A 273 18.21 -6.23 -6.10
CA GLY A 273 17.16 -6.32 -5.08
C GLY A 273 16.60 -7.72 -4.88
N GLY A 274 15.29 -7.81 -4.83
CA GLY A 274 14.54 -9.04 -4.58
C GLY A 274 13.07 -8.88 -5.00
N ASN A 275 12.25 -9.88 -4.69
CA ASN A 275 10.81 -9.83 -4.95
C ASN A 275 10.08 -8.92 -3.96
N ILE A 276 10.50 -7.67 -3.90
CA ILE A 276 10.03 -6.64 -2.96
C ILE A 276 9.01 -5.77 -3.67
N SER A 277 7.92 -5.48 -2.96
CA SER A 277 6.88 -4.56 -3.43
C SER A 277 6.69 -3.37 -2.50
N GLN A 278 5.95 -2.38 -2.96
CA GLN A 278 5.44 -1.31 -2.13
C GLN A 278 4.46 -1.87 -1.08
N VAL A 279 4.49 -1.32 0.12
CA VAL A 279 3.55 -1.61 1.19
C VAL A 279 3.04 -0.30 1.77
N ASP A 280 1.73 -0.13 1.76
CA ASP A 280 1.05 1.01 2.36
C ASP A 280 0.29 0.59 3.62
N SER A 281 0.22 1.48 4.60
CA SER A 281 -0.51 1.24 5.85
C SER A 281 -1.40 2.42 6.21
N LEU A 282 -2.62 2.14 6.66
CA LEU A 282 -3.47 3.11 7.33
C LEU A 282 -3.02 3.23 8.78
N LEU A 283 -2.70 4.44 9.19
CA LEU A 283 -2.18 4.76 10.51
C LEU A 283 -3.25 5.33 11.43
N MET A 284 -3.07 5.13 12.73
CA MET A 284 -3.85 5.78 13.78
C MET A 284 -2.93 6.42 14.81
N GLY A 285 -3.24 7.65 15.21
CA GLY A 285 -2.48 8.42 16.18
C GLY A 285 -3.30 8.86 17.38
N ILE A 286 -2.62 9.33 18.40
CA ILE A 286 -3.20 9.93 19.61
C ILE A 286 -2.92 11.43 19.57
N SER A 287 -3.93 12.26 19.87
CA SER A 287 -3.76 13.72 19.98
C SER A 287 -2.73 14.07 21.04
N ALA A 288 -1.83 14.98 20.73
CA ALA A 288 -0.88 15.52 21.69
C ALA A 288 -1.59 16.26 22.86
N ASN A 289 -2.82 16.71 22.65
CA ASN A 289 -3.61 17.50 23.62
C ASN A 289 -4.63 16.67 24.41
N THR A 290 -4.76 15.35 24.15
CA THR A 290 -5.69 14.51 24.91
C THR A 290 -5.37 14.52 26.41
N LYS A 291 -6.42 14.56 27.22
CA LYS A 291 -6.31 14.44 28.69
C LYS A 291 -6.42 13.00 29.17
N GLU A 292 -6.86 12.10 28.29
CA GLU A 292 -7.16 10.70 28.58
C GLU A 292 -6.12 9.76 27.94
N GLU A 293 -4.85 10.11 28.10
CA GLU A 293 -3.71 9.46 27.40
C GLU A 293 -3.69 7.94 27.55
N LYS A 294 -3.94 7.43 28.76
CA LYS A 294 -3.89 5.98 29.03
C LYS A 294 -5.05 5.25 28.34
N LEU A 295 -6.27 5.81 28.41
CA LEU A 295 -7.42 5.23 27.75
C LEU A 295 -7.30 5.31 26.23
N ALA A 296 -6.71 6.39 25.72
CA ALA A 296 -6.42 6.54 24.30
C ALA A 296 -5.42 5.49 23.82
N TRP A 297 -4.35 5.24 24.59
CA TRP A 297 -3.38 4.17 24.29
C TRP A 297 -4.04 2.79 24.30
N GLU A 298 -4.84 2.46 25.31
CA GLU A 298 -5.51 1.18 25.41
C GLU A 298 -6.51 0.96 24.28
N PHE A 299 -7.24 2.00 23.85
CA PHE A 299 -8.15 1.91 22.70
C PHE A 299 -7.38 1.78 21.38
N LEU A 300 -6.30 2.52 21.21
CA LEU A 300 -5.41 2.39 20.03
C LEU A 300 -4.83 0.98 19.94
N LYS A 301 -4.37 0.41 21.06
CA LYS A 301 -3.94 -0.98 21.14
C LYS A 301 -5.05 -1.97 20.77
N LEU A 302 -6.25 -1.75 21.26
CA LEU A 302 -7.39 -2.63 20.93
C LEU A 302 -7.66 -2.66 19.42
N LEU A 303 -7.52 -1.54 18.72
CA LEU A 303 -7.73 -1.47 17.27
C LEU A 303 -6.57 -2.08 16.46
N THR A 304 -5.33 -1.89 16.92
CA THR A 304 -4.14 -2.17 16.11
C THR A 304 -3.36 -3.42 16.52
N TYR A 305 -3.56 -3.90 17.74
CA TYR A 305 -2.75 -4.98 18.35
C TYR A 305 -3.58 -6.17 18.86
N ASP A 306 -4.87 -5.99 19.10
CA ASP A 306 -5.75 -7.09 19.51
C ASP A 306 -6.05 -8.02 18.32
N GLU A 307 -5.74 -9.30 18.46
CA GLU A 307 -5.84 -10.27 17.36
C GLU A 307 -7.27 -10.43 16.82
N GLU A 308 -8.28 -10.36 17.69
CA GLU A 308 -9.68 -10.44 17.28
C GLU A 308 -10.10 -9.22 16.47
N SER A 309 -9.72 -8.02 16.92
CA SER A 309 -9.97 -6.76 16.18
C SER A 309 -9.24 -6.76 14.84
N GLN A 310 -8.02 -7.27 14.81
CA GLN A 310 -7.22 -7.38 13.60
C GLN A 310 -7.75 -8.46 12.63
N MET A 311 -8.30 -9.57 13.14
CA MET A 311 -8.96 -10.57 12.30
C MET A 311 -10.23 -10.00 11.64
N ASN A 312 -10.94 -9.10 12.31
CA ASN A 312 -12.11 -8.43 11.72
C ASN A 312 -11.78 -7.61 10.46
N ILE A 313 -10.53 -7.22 10.24
CA ILE A 313 -10.09 -6.59 8.99
C ILE A 313 -10.31 -7.52 7.79
N PHE A 314 -10.03 -8.82 7.95
CA PHE A 314 -10.31 -9.80 6.90
C PHE A 314 -11.80 -10.05 6.70
N TYR A 315 -12.64 -9.95 7.74
CA TYR A 315 -14.09 -10.10 7.60
C TYR A 315 -14.78 -8.87 7.02
N ASP A 316 -14.39 -7.69 7.46
CA ASP A 316 -15.18 -6.46 7.27
C ASP A 316 -14.44 -5.33 6.52
N SER A 317 -13.18 -5.54 6.11
CA SER A 317 -12.39 -4.61 5.29
C SER A 317 -11.71 -5.31 4.12
N GLN A 318 -10.91 -4.62 3.33
CA GLN A 318 -10.26 -5.15 2.13
C GLN A 318 -8.74 -5.27 2.24
N GLY A 319 -8.12 -4.66 3.25
CA GLY A 319 -6.68 -4.80 3.50
C GLY A 319 -6.33 -6.07 4.25
N ALA A 320 -5.10 -6.12 4.73
CA ALA A 320 -4.57 -7.17 5.57
C ALA A 320 -4.35 -6.67 7.01
N SER A 321 -4.37 -7.60 7.97
CA SER A 321 -3.94 -7.31 9.33
C SER A 321 -2.47 -6.89 9.36
N VAL A 322 -2.15 -5.98 10.24
CA VAL A 322 -0.77 -5.53 10.50
C VAL A 322 0.00 -6.50 11.41
N LEU A 323 -0.68 -7.50 11.98
CA LEU A 323 -0.09 -8.53 12.84
C LEU A 323 0.28 -9.78 12.03
N LYS A 324 1.52 -10.25 12.21
CA LYS A 324 2.08 -11.42 11.53
C LYS A 324 1.22 -12.68 11.74
N GLU A 325 0.93 -13.00 13.00
CA GLU A 325 0.18 -14.22 13.36
C GLU A 325 -1.24 -14.24 12.80
N VAL A 326 -1.88 -13.06 12.70
CA VAL A 326 -3.23 -12.93 12.15
C VAL A 326 -3.22 -13.14 10.64
N THR A 327 -2.33 -12.43 9.92
CA THR A 327 -2.24 -12.51 8.45
C THR A 327 -1.75 -13.88 7.98
N GLU A 328 -0.86 -14.54 8.73
CA GLU A 328 -0.33 -15.86 8.37
C GLU A 328 -1.18 -17.03 8.88
N SER A 329 -2.34 -16.76 9.50
CA SER A 329 -3.20 -17.76 10.09
C SER A 329 -4.01 -18.56 9.05
N GLN A 330 -4.34 -19.79 9.39
CA GLN A 330 -5.30 -20.59 8.61
C GLN A 330 -6.71 -19.99 8.60
N GLN A 331 -7.08 -19.29 9.67
CA GLN A 331 -8.38 -18.61 9.76
C GLN A 331 -8.49 -17.51 8.70
N MET A 332 -7.43 -16.73 8.48
CA MET A 332 -7.38 -15.74 7.40
C MET A 332 -7.60 -16.39 6.04
N GLU A 333 -6.90 -17.50 5.74
CA GLU A 333 -7.06 -18.20 4.46
C GLU A 333 -8.48 -18.71 4.27
N GLN A 334 -9.13 -19.22 5.32
CA GLN A 334 -10.54 -19.64 5.28
C GLN A 334 -11.47 -18.46 4.97
N VAL A 335 -11.29 -17.33 5.65
CA VAL A 335 -12.12 -16.12 5.43
C VAL A 335 -11.98 -15.61 3.98
N VAL A 336 -10.76 -15.54 3.49
CA VAL A 336 -10.51 -15.10 2.10
C VAL A 336 -11.05 -16.13 1.10
N GLN A 337 -11.03 -17.43 1.43
CA GLN A 337 -11.57 -18.47 0.59
C GLN A 337 -13.11 -18.45 0.50
N GLU A 338 -13.81 -18.10 1.59
CA GLU A 338 -15.28 -17.99 1.59
C GLU A 338 -15.80 -16.95 0.60
N ASP A 339 -14.97 -15.93 0.32
CA ASP A 339 -15.27 -14.88 -0.66
C ASP A 339 -15.01 -15.29 -2.11
N MET A 340 -14.50 -16.50 -2.37
CA MET A 340 -14.07 -16.97 -3.70
C MET A 340 -15.05 -17.90 -4.37
N GLU A 341 -14.95 -17.97 -5.70
CA GLU A 341 -15.66 -18.97 -6.49
C GLU A 341 -14.88 -20.29 -6.51
N GLU A 342 -15.62 -21.39 -6.77
CA GLU A 342 -15.01 -22.70 -6.92
C GLU A 342 -13.95 -22.69 -8.03
N GLY A 343 -12.74 -23.15 -7.71
CA GLY A 343 -11.59 -23.17 -8.63
C GLY A 343 -10.71 -21.93 -8.62
N ASP A 344 -11.03 -20.92 -7.80
CA ASP A 344 -10.13 -19.78 -7.60
C ASP A 344 -8.94 -20.15 -6.73
N THR A 345 -7.79 -19.55 -7.01
CA THR A 345 -6.60 -19.67 -6.17
C THR A 345 -6.66 -18.69 -5.01
N VAL A 346 -6.55 -19.21 -3.78
CA VAL A 346 -6.45 -18.39 -2.56
C VAL A 346 -5.00 -18.00 -2.36
N ILE A 347 -4.75 -16.72 -2.07
CA ILE A 347 -3.41 -16.29 -1.68
C ILE A 347 -2.99 -17.00 -0.40
N ASN A 348 -1.79 -17.55 -0.40
CA ASN A 348 -1.21 -18.20 0.76
C ASN A 348 -0.83 -17.16 1.82
N GLY A 349 -1.24 -17.35 3.07
CA GLY A 349 -0.99 -16.41 4.15
C GLY A 349 0.49 -16.19 4.45
N LYS A 350 1.32 -17.23 4.31
CA LYS A 350 2.78 -17.09 4.47
C LYS A 350 3.43 -16.28 3.34
N LEU A 351 2.95 -16.45 2.11
CA LEU A 351 3.40 -15.62 1.00
C LEU A 351 3.02 -14.16 1.24
N LEU A 352 1.76 -13.90 1.60
CA LEU A 352 1.28 -12.56 1.91
C LEU A 352 2.10 -11.93 3.04
N GLY A 353 2.35 -12.68 4.13
CA GLY A 353 3.16 -12.23 5.25
C GLY A 353 4.60 -11.88 4.85
N ARG A 354 5.25 -12.71 4.01
CA ARG A 354 6.61 -12.42 3.50
C ARG A 354 6.65 -11.15 2.65
N VAL A 355 5.65 -10.96 1.79
CA VAL A 355 5.58 -9.76 0.93
C VAL A 355 5.38 -8.50 1.77
N ILE A 356 4.53 -8.54 2.80
CA ILE A 356 4.34 -7.42 3.72
C ILE A 356 5.62 -7.18 4.53
N GLU A 357 6.20 -8.21 5.17
CA GLU A 357 7.38 -8.06 6.04
C GLU A 357 8.58 -7.49 5.29
N GLY A 358 8.83 -7.96 4.08
CA GLY A 358 9.92 -7.49 3.22
C GLY A 358 9.58 -6.23 2.42
N GLY A 359 8.40 -5.66 2.60
CA GLY A 359 7.91 -4.56 1.78
C GLY A 359 8.71 -3.27 1.93
N HIS A 360 8.76 -2.52 0.84
CA HIS A 360 9.43 -1.22 0.80
C HIS A 360 8.55 -0.14 1.42
N VAL A 361 9.13 0.65 2.30
CA VAL A 361 8.52 1.84 2.91
C VAL A 361 9.48 3.00 2.74
N GLU A 362 9.00 4.09 2.13
CA GLU A 362 9.79 5.31 1.97
C GLU A 362 10.00 6.02 3.33
N PRO A 363 11.14 6.71 3.52
CA PRO A 363 11.40 7.46 4.73
C PRO A 363 10.41 8.61 4.91
N GLN A 364 9.99 8.84 6.15
CA GLN A 364 9.03 9.88 6.49
C GLN A 364 9.76 11.14 6.99
N PHE A 365 9.51 12.26 6.30
CA PHE A 365 10.06 13.58 6.65
C PHE A 365 9.15 14.71 6.14
N LYS A 366 9.28 15.90 6.69
CA LYS A 366 8.34 17.01 6.49
C LYS A 366 8.03 17.37 5.02
N LYS A 367 9.03 17.31 4.14
CA LYS A 367 8.89 17.69 2.72
C LYS A 367 8.63 16.52 1.78
N TYR A 368 8.41 15.32 2.32
CA TYR A 368 8.30 14.08 1.53
C TYR A 368 7.27 14.20 0.41
N GLU A 369 6.03 14.60 0.73
CA GLU A 369 4.92 14.59 -0.24
C GLU A 369 5.20 15.45 -1.48
N GLN A 370 5.69 16.68 -1.28
CA GLN A 370 5.99 17.56 -2.41
C GLN A 370 7.22 17.10 -3.19
N ALA A 371 8.26 16.65 -2.48
CA ALA A 371 9.48 16.14 -3.11
C ALA A 371 9.19 14.88 -3.93
N MET A 372 8.37 13.97 -3.39
CA MET A 372 7.99 12.74 -4.08
C MET A 372 7.09 13.02 -5.28
N SER A 373 6.08 13.89 -5.14
CA SER A 373 5.20 14.29 -6.23
C SER A 373 5.95 14.92 -7.39
N LEU A 374 6.91 15.79 -7.10
CA LEU A 374 7.77 16.38 -8.14
C LEU A 374 8.66 15.32 -8.80
N THR A 375 9.24 14.43 -8.03
CA THR A 375 10.08 13.33 -8.53
C THR A 375 9.29 12.42 -9.46
N ASP A 376 8.12 11.98 -9.06
CA ASP A 376 7.25 11.10 -9.85
C ASP A 376 6.83 11.78 -11.17
N SER A 377 6.36 13.02 -11.09
CA SER A 377 5.97 13.79 -12.29
C SER A 377 7.12 13.92 -13.30
N GLU A 378 8.33 14.21 -12.86
CA GLU A 378 9.46 14.39 -13.75
C GLU A 378 10.01 13.06 -14.31
N ILE A 379 10.00 11.97 -13.52
CA ILE A 379 10.38 10.64 -14.03
C ILE A 379 9.39 10.18 -15.09
N ASN A 380 8.09 10.37 -14.87
CA ASN A 380 7.07 10.03 -15.87
C ASN A 380 7.28 10.82 -17.17
N LYS A 381 7.64 12.12 -17.11
CA LYS A 381 8.00 12.89 -18.31
C LYS A 381 9.26 12.37 -19.02
N ILE A 382 10.26 11.91 -18.25
CA ILE A 382 11.47 11.30 -18.82
C ILE A 382 11.10 10.07 -19.65
N LEU A 383 10.16 9.25 -19.14
CA LEU A 383 9.67 8.05 -19.82
C LEU A 383 8.78 8.37 -21.02
N GLU A 384 7.82 9.29 -20.88
CA GLU A 384 6.87 9.65 -21.93
C GLU A 384 7.51 10.42 -23.10
N GLU A 385 8.48 11.26 -22.83
CA GLU A 385 9.16 12.10 -23.83
C GLU A 385 10.47 11.48 -24.35
N ASP A 386 10.76 10.24 -23.97
CA ASP A 386 11.98 9.48 -24.35
C ASP A 386 13.28 10.27 -24.12
N LYS A 387 13.36 10.96 -22.98
CA LYS A 387 14.54 11.72 -22.58
C LYS A 387 15.68 10.81 -22.12
N ASP A 388 16.92 11.28 -22.24
CA ASP A 388 18.06 10.58 -21.66
C ASP A 388 17.93 10.44 -20.13
N VAL A 389 17.91 9.20 -19.64
CA VAL A 389 17.65 8.90 -18.23
C VAL A 389 18.75 9.45 -17.33
N ASP A 390 20.02 9.16 -17.67
CA ASP A 390 21.17 9.52 -16.81
C ASP A 390 21.29 11.03 -16.60
N SER A 391 21.22 11.81 -17.68
CA SER A 391 21.35 13.25 -17.58
C SER A 391 20.15 13.92 -16.92
N ASN A 392 18.94 13.45 -17.20
CA ASN A 392 17.72 14.03 -16.61
C ASN A 392 17.58 13.68 -15.13
N LEU A 393 17.94 12.47 -14.68
CA LEU A 393 17.97 12.13 -13.26
C LEU A 393 19.01 12.95 -12.48
N LYS A 394 20.17 13.28 -13.08
CA LYS A 394 21.15 14.19 -12.47
C LYS A 394 20.58 15.61 -12.26
N ILE A 395 19.87 16.11 -13.26
CA ILE A 395 19.23 17.43 -13.18
C ILE A 395 18.14 17.39 -12.10
N LEU A 396 17.28 16.37 -12.12
CA LEU A 396 16.21 16.19 -11.16
C LEU A 396 16.73 16.05 -9.73
N GLN A 397 17.78 15.27 -9.50
CA GLN A 397 18.39 15.15 -8.18
C GLN A 397 18.86 16.50 -7.64
N ARG A 398 19.48 17.33 -8.47
CA ARG A 398 19.89 18.67 -8.08
C ARG A 398 18.69 19.53 -7.68
N THR A 399 17.65 19.54 -8.51
CA THR A 399 16.39 20.28 -8.24
C THR A 399 15.75 19.84 -6.93
N ILE A 400 15.64 18.54 -6.72
CA ILE A 400 15.06 18.00 -5.46
C ILE A 400 15.93 18.36 -4.27
N ASN A 401 17.26 18.22 -4.36
CA ASN A 401 18.17 18.58 -3.26
C ASN A 401 18.09 20.08 -2.91
N GLU A 402 17.99 20.95 -3.90
CA GLU A 402 17.77 22.40 -3.68
C GLU A 402 16.44 22.65 -2.93
N TYR A 403 15.38 21.93 -3.28
CA TYR A 403 14.10 22.03 -2.58
C TYR A 403 14.19 21.51 -1.13
N LEU A 404 14.90 20.41 -0.90
CA LEU A 404 15.00 19.80 0.44
C LEU A 404 15.73 20.70 1.46
N ILE A 405 16.70 21.51 1.02
CA ILE A 405 17.49 22.40 1.89
C ILE A 405 16.87 23.78 2.13
N GLN A 406 15.85 24.19 1.37
CA GLN A 406 15.08 25.44 1.59
C GLN A 406 14.21 25.35 2.85
#